data_89564f7eb743778c30e9b37391cb9c52
#
_entry.id   89564f7eb743778c30e9b37391cb9c52
#
_cell.length_a   1.000
_cell.length_b   1.000
_cell.length_c   1.000
_cell.angle_alpha   90.00
_cell.angle_beta   90.00
_cell.angle_gamma   90.00
#
_symmetry.space_group_name_H-M   'P 1'
#
loop_
_entity.id
_entity.type
_entity.pdbx_description
1 polymer ?
#
loop_
_entity_poly.entity_id
_entity_poly.type
_entity_poly.pdbx_seq_one_letter_code
_entity_poly.pdbx_strand_id
1 'polypeptide(L)'
;METKNVAIVGIENSHAEEIIRYLNVERPADVPVRVVALVAGEGDRTRELAQLGGIELIVAESADLRGTVDALIVTSRDGALHRAHAVPFLEAGTPVWVDKPLAASVADAEAIVAAAERGGTQLTSSSALRWVADTDAVVDALGSIGELQAVTVTGPADAGSPYSGIFFYGIHIADVAQRLVPGAPEDIDVQPLPGGVVARYRVGGVLVTLEFVRPDGIGQVPFRATAVGSHGVVSRDIVLGADYVQPGVDAFAGMLATGRPPLPAAQLLAPIAVLESVARASASVTV
;
A
#
# COMPACT_ATOMS: atom_id res chain seq x y z
N MET A 1 20.07 15.23 11.40
CA MET A 1 19.26 15.62 10.21
C MET A 1 18.17 16.57 10.67
N GLU A 2 17.75 17.48 9.83
CA GLU A 2 16.61 18.38 10.12
C GLU A 2 15.32 17.57 10.13
N THR A 3 14.45 17.84 11.12
CA THR A 3 13.17 17.16 11.23
C THR A 3 12.25 17.58 10.08
N LYS A 4 11.63 16.63 9.39
CA LYS A 4 10.66 16.86 8.33
C LYS A 4 9.25 16.92 8.92
N ASN A 5 8.55 18.00 8.63
CA ASN A 5 7.18 18.24 9.05
C ASN A 5 6.22 17.70 8.00
N VAL A 6 5.35 16.77 8.39
CA VAL A 6 4.41 16.15 7.47
C VAL A 6 2.96 16.38 7.91
N ALA A 7 2.04 16.32 6.95
CA ALA A 7 0.62 16.31 7.22
C ALA A 7 -0.01 14.97 6.87
N ILE A 8 -1.16 14.68 7.50
CA ILE A 8 -2.00 13.52 7.16
C ILE A 8 -3.36 13.99 6.63
N VAL A 9 -3.82 13.38 5.54
CA VAL A 9 -5.18 13.47 4.99
C VAL A 9 -5.82 12.10 4.92
N GLY A 10 -7.11 11.98 5.32
CA GLY A 10 -7.81 10.69 5.42
C GLY A 10 -7.57 10.01 6.77
N ILE A 11 -8.28 10.43 7.79
CA ILE A 11 -8.04 10.01 9.18
C ILE A 11 -8.98 8.90 9.69
N GLU A 12 -9.80 8.36 8.81
CA GLU A 12 -10.89 7.45 9.15
C GLU A 12 -10.46 5.99 9.38
N ASN A 13 -9.17 5.67 9.20
CA ASN A 13 -8.64 4.32 9.42
C ASN A 13 -7.62 4.28 10.58
N SER A 14 -7.19 3.08 10.97
CA SER A 14 -6.21 2.87 12.05
C SER A 14 -4.79 3.29 11.66
N HIS A 15 -4.45 3.31 10.36
CA HIS A 15 -3.09 3.63 9.91
C HIS A 15 -2.68 5.06 10.31
N ALA A 16 -3.61 6.03 10.21
CA ALA A 16 -3.33 7.40 10.66
C ALA A 16 -2.93 7.44 12.14
N GLU A 17 -3.62 6.66 12.99
CA GLU A 17 -3.29 6.58 14.43
C GLU A 17 -1.93 5.94 14.67
N GLU A 18 -1.66 4.81 14.03
CA GLU A 18 -0.39 4.10 14.21
C GLU A 18 0.80 4.92 13.70
N ILE A 19 0.65 5.62 12.58
CA ILE A 19 1.68 6.54 12.06
C ILE A 19 1.93 7.68 13.05
N ILE A 20 0.87 8.31 13.58
CA ILE A 20 1.00 9.38 14.58
C ILE A 20 1.65 8.85 15.84
N ARG A 21 1.26 7.67 16.32
CA ARG A 21 1.84 7.04 17.50
C ARG A 21 3.34 6.84 17.32
N TYR A 22 3.76 6.24 16.22
CA TYR A 22 5.16 5.99 15.93
C TYR A 22 5.97 7.30 15.81
N LEU A 23 5.51 8.24 14.97
CA LEU A 23 6.25 9.47 14.67
C LEU A 23 6.23 10.51 15.81
N ASN A 24 5.10 10.64 16.54
CA ASN A 24 4.92 11.73 17.49
C ASN A 24 5.02 11.29 18.95
N VAL A 25 4.63 10.05 19.28
CA VAL A 25 4.65 9.55 20.67
C VAL A 25 5.93 8.77 20.93
N GLU A 26 6.24 7.75 20.14
CA GLU A 26 7.44 6.92 20.30
C GLU A 26 8.72 7.69 19.91
N ARG A 27 8.66 8.47 18.84
CA ARG A 27 9.72 9.36 18.36
C ARG A 27 11.08 8.68 18.19
N PRO A 28 11.22 7.67 17.33
CA PRO A 28 12.50 7.03 17.13
C PRO A 28 13.55 8.05 16.67
N ALA A 29 14.75 7.97 17.25
CA ALA A 29 15.79 8.98 17.07
C ALA A 29 16.35 9.04 15.64
N ASP A 30 16.26 7.93 14.93
CA ASP A 30 16.72 7.74 13.54
C ASP A 30 15.66 8.09 12.49
N VAL A 31 14.43 8.40 12.92
CA VAL A 31 13.32 8.81 12.04
C VAL A 31 12.96 10.29 12.33
N PRO A 32 13.65 11.25 11.70
CA PRO A 32 13.44 12.68 11.93
C PRO A 32 12.23 13.19 11.14
N VAL A 33 11.07 12.61 11.36
CA VAL A 33 9.78 12.99 10.74
C VAL A 33 8.77 13.23 11.84
N ARG A 34 7.91 14.24 11.69
CA ARG A 34 6.84 14.55 12.64
C ARG A 34 5.56 14.91 11.91
N VAL A 35 4.44 14.37 12.37
CA VAL A 35 3.12 14.81 11.93
C VAL A 35 2.79 16.11 12.66
N VAL A 36 2.69 17.20 11.93
CA VAL A 36 2.42 18.55 12.46
C VAL A 36 1.06 19.07 12.09
N ALA A 37 0.38 18.45 11.12
CA ALA A 37 -0.92 18.89 10.63
C ALA A 37 -1.84 17.73 10.27
N LEU A 38 -3.14 17.92 10.46
CA LEU A 38 -4.20 17.02 10.00
C LEU A 38 -5.18 17.78 9.10
N VAL A 39 -5.66 17.11 8.05
CA VAL A 39 -6.88 17.53 7.37
C VAL A 39 -8.06 16.96 8.16
N ALA A 40 -8.99 17.82 8.55
CA ALA A 40 -10.13 17.44 9.37
C ALA A 40 -11.01 16.40 8.65
N GLY A 41 -11.45 15.43 9.42
CA GLY A 41 -12.47 14.45 9.04
C GLY A 41 -13.62 14.50 10.05
N GLU A 42 -14.06 13.32 10.51
CA GLU A 42 -15.05 13.23 11.59
C GLU A 42 -14.48 13.88 12.86
N GLY A 43 -15.32 14.72 13.50
CA GLY A 43 -14.85 15.68 14.52
C GLY A 43 -14.25 15.05 15.77
N ASP A 44 -14.82 13.96 16.28
CA ASP A 44 -14.28 13.25 17.46
C ASP A 44 -12.95 12.61 17.10
N ARG A 45 -12.88 11.93 15.95
CA ARG A 45 -11.64 11.30 15.46
C ARG A 45 -10.53 12.32 15.23
N THR A 46 -10.86 13.47 14.67
CA THR A 46 -9.89 14.56 14.47
C THR A 46 -9.30 15.00 15.81
N ARG A 47 -10.12 15.20 16.83
CA ARG A 47 -9.66 15.61 18.17
C ARG A 47 -8.81 14.54 18.85
N GLU A 48 -9.21 13.27 18.77
CA GLU A 48 -8.45 12.16 19.33
C GLU A 48 -7.04 12.08 18.75
N LEU A 49 -6.91 12.12 17.42
CA LEU A 49 -5.63 12.06 16.74
C LEU A 49 -4.76 13.29 17.00
N ALA A 50 -5.34 14.47 17.01
CA ALA A 50 -4.66 15.71 17.35
C ALA A 50 -4.09 15.66 18.78
N GLN A 51 -4.91 15.21 19.75
CA GLN A 51 -4.48 15.04 21.13
C GLN A 51 -3.39 13.96 21.29
N LEU A 52 -3.57 12.81 20.62
CA LEU A 52 -2.58 11.73 20.62
C LEU A 52 -1.19 12.22 20.17
N GLY A 53 -1.14 12.96 19.06
CA GLY A 53 0.09 13.40 18.42
C GLY A 53 0.61 14.75 18.90
N GLY A 54 -0.13 15.50 19.76
CA GLY A 54 0.18 16.89 20.09
C GLY A 54 0.15 17.79 18.85
N ILE A 55 -0.82 17.57 17.95
CA ILE A 55 -0.93 18.26 16.65
C ILE A 55 -1.87 19.45 16.80
N GLU A 56 -1.36 20.65 16.58
CA GLU A 56 -2.12 21.88 16.74
C GLU A 56 -2.75 22.40 15.44
N LEU A 57 -2.11 22.10 14.29
CA LEU A 57 -2.58 22.56 12.99
C LEU A 57 -3.63 21.59 12.43
N ILE A 58 -4.88 22.03 12.41
CA ILE A 58 -6.00 21.31 11.80
C ILE A 58 -6.59 22.21 10.74
N VAL A 59 -6.65 21.73 9.51
CA VAL A 59 -7.24 22.46 8.37
C VAL A 59 -8.46 21.74 7.85
N ALA A 60 -9.39 22.47 7.24
CA ALA A 60 -10.57 21.86 6.62
C ALA A 60 -10.25 21.22 5.27
N GLU A 61 -9.37 21.84 4.50
CA GLU A 61 -9.04 21.42 3.15
C GLU A 61 -7.53 21.16 3.03
N SER A 62 -7.16 20.07 2.35
CA SER A 62 -5.76 19.74 2.13
C SER A 62 -5.00 20.85 1.35
N ALA A 63 -5.70 21.60 0.53
CA ALA A 63 -5.13 22.73 -0.24
C ALA A 63 -4.46 23.78 0.65
N ASP A 64 -4.94 23.96 1.89
CA ASP A 64 -4.39 24.94 2.84
C ASP A 64 -3.02 24.54 3.38
N LEU A 65 -2.61 23.28 3.18
CA LEU A 65 -1.31 22.75 3.62
C LEU A 65 -0.22 22.87 2.56
N ARG A 66 -0.54 23.29 1.32
CA ARG A 66 0.46 23.43 0.27
C ARG A 66 1.50 24.48 0.62
N GLY A 67 2.78 24.10 0.56
CA GLY A 67 3.91 24.97 0.92
C GLY A 67 4.11 25.17 2.44
N THR A 68 3.30 24.51 3.30
CA THR A 68 3.42 24.62 4.75
C THR A 68 4.06 23.37 5.39
N VAL A 69 4.12 22.27 4.67
CA VAL A 69 4.69 20.99 5.11
C VAL A 69 5.72 20.47 4.13
N ASP A 70 6.68 19.67 4.63
CA ASP A 70 7.74 19.06 3.81
C ASP A 70 7.23 17.87 2.98
N ALA A 71 6.17 17.18 3.44
CA ALA A 71 5.57 16.05 2.73
C ALA A 71 4.13 15.80 3.19
N LEU A 72 3.38 15.03 2.39
CA LEU A 72 2.02 14.60 2.69
C LEU A 72 1.95 13.08 2.82
N ILE A 73 1.14 12.61 3.78
CA ILE A 73 0.72 11.21 3.91
C ILE A 73 -0.78 11.16 3.63
N VAL A 74 -1.18 10.33 2.65
CA VAL A 74 -2.58 10.11 2.28
C VAL A 74 -3.00 8.77 2.83
N THR A 75 -3.93 8.75 3.79
CA THR A 75 -4.42 7.53 4.45
C THR A 75 -5.93 7.34 4.33
N SER A 76 -6.56 7.98 3.34
CA SER A 76 -8.00 7.76 3.07
C SER A 76 -8.27 6.27 2.89
N ARG A 77 -9.34 5.79 3.51
CA ARG A 77 -9.69 4.36 3.46
C ARG A 77 -10.03 3.89 2.05
N ASP A 78 -10.68 4.75 1.26
CA ASP A 78 -11.04 4.46 -0.11
C ASP A 78 -9.96 4.95 -1.08
N GLY A 79 -9.32 4.02 -1.79
CA GLY A 79 -8.30 4.30 -2.80
C GLY A 79 -8.77 5.19 -3.96
N ALA A 80 -10.07 5.29 -4.20
CA ALA A 80 -10.63 6.19 -5.21
C ALA A 80 -10.44 7.68 -4.88
N LEU A 81 -10.19 8.02 -3.61
CA LEU A 81 -9.96 9.40 -3.16
C LEU A 81 -8.49 9.83 -3.26
N HIS A 82 -7.56 8.89 -3.40
CA HIS A 82 -6.13 9.14 -3.29
C HIS A 82 -5.61 10.11 -4.35
N ARG A 83 -6.08 9.99 -5.59
CA ARG A 83 -5.70 10.91 -6.68
C ARG A 83 -6.00 12.37 -6.34
N ALA A 84 -7.21 12.64 -5.83
CA ALA A 84 -7.64 13.99 -5.51
C ALA A 84 -6.77 14.64 -4.41
N HIS A 85 -6.30 13.83 -3.46
CA HIS A 85 -5.43 14.31 -2.38
C HIS A 85 -3.96 14.40 -2.80
N ALA A 86 -3.43 13.42 -3.53
CA ALA A 86 -2.01 13.31 -3.82
C ALA A 86 -1.55 14.24 -4.96
N VAL A 87 -2.31 14.31 -6.07
CA VAL A 87 -1.89 15.01 -7.29
C VAL A 87 -1.55 16.48 -7.06
N PRO A 88 -2.36 17.29 -6.33
CA PRO A 88 -2.04 18.72 -6.14
C PRO A 88 -0.73 18.97 -5.38
N PHE A 89 -0.32 18.05 -4.49
CA PHE A 89 0.93 18.15 -3.76
C PHE A 89 2.11 17.70 -4.61
N LEU A 90 1.97 16.59 -5.31
CA LEU A 90 2.98 16.06 -6.21
C LEU A 90 3.34 17.09 -7.30
N GLU A 91 2.33 17.70 -7.96
CA GLU A 91 2.55 18.75 -8.97
C GLU A 91 3.19 20.01 -8.39
N ALA A 92 2.98 20.29 -7.11
CA ALA A 92 3.66 21.40 -6.41
C ALA A 92 5.08 21.04 -5.95
N GLY A 93 5.60 19.85 -6.26
CA GLY A 93 6.93 19.41 -5.85
C GLY A 93 7.03 18.88 -4.42
N THR A 94 5.89 18.64 -3.77
CA THR A 94 5.85 18.09 -2.40
C THR A 94 5.84 16.56 -2.45
N PRO A 95 6.77 15.86 -1.76
CA PRO A 95 6.77 14.42 -1.66
C PRO A 95 5.50 13.87 -1.03
N VAL A 96 5.02 12.72 -1.53
CA VAL A 96 3.79 12.10 -1.02
C VAL A 96 4.01 10.61 -0.75
N TRP A 97 3.55 10.15 0.40
CA TRP A 97 3.25 8.76 0.67
C TRP A 97 1.74 8.53 0.56
N VAL A 98 1.34 7.71 -0.38
CA VAL A 98 -0.05 7.25 -0.50
C VAL A 98 -0.14 5.88 0.17
N ASP A 99 -0.96 5.76 1.22
CA ASP A 99 -1.25 4.44 1.81
C ASP A 99 -1.93 3.53 0.77
N LYS A 100 -1.92 2.26 1.04
CA LYS A 100 -2.50 1.25 0.14
C LYS A 100 -4.03 1.39 -0.02
N PRO A 101 -4.55 1.12 -1.23
CA PRO A 101 -3.83 0.96 -2.50
C PRO A 101 -3.35 2.31 -3.04
N LEU A 102 -2.40 2.35 -3.99
CA LEU A 102 -2.02 3.61 -4.64
C LEU A 102 -3.25 4.34 -5.22
N ALA A 103 -4.14 3.59 -5.87
CA ALA A 103 -5.41 4.06 -6.40
C ALA A 103 -6.37 2.88 -6.61
N ALA A 104 -7.62 3.15 -6.93
CA ALA A 104 -8.64 2.16 -7.25
C ALA A 104 -8.88 1.98 -8.77
N SER A 105 -7.98 2.50 -9.59
CA SER A 105 -7.94 2.28 -11.04
C SER A 105 -6.53 2.50 -11.57
N VAL A 106 -6.21 1.88 -12.72
CA VAL A 106 -4.93 2.10 -13.41
C VAL A 106 -4.81 3.56 -13.85
N ALA A 107 -5.87 4.15 -14.37
CA ALA A 107 -5.86 5.54 -14.82
C ALA A 107 -5.53 6.54 -13.70
N ASP A 108 -6.06 6.32 -12.49
CA ASP A 108 -5.76 7.18 -11.34
C ASP A 108 -4.34 6.93 -10.81
N ALA A 109 -3.88 5.68 -10.79
CA ALA A 109 -2.53 5.34 -10.40
C ALA A 109 -1.48 5.97 -11.34
N GLU A 110 -1.70 5.89 -12.66
CA GLU A 110 -0.86 6.53 -13.67
C GLU A 110 -0.88 8.07 -13.53
N ALA A 111 -2.04 8.66 -13.24
CA ALA A 111 -2.16 10.09 -13.02
C ALA A 111 -1.36 10.57 -11.79
N ILE A 112 -1.35 9.78 -10.69
CA ILE A 112 -0.56 10.05 -9.50
C ILE A 112 0.93 9.96 -9.80
N VAL A 113 1.38 8.90 -10.49
CA VAL A 113 2.79 8.73 -10.89
C VAL A 113 3.24 9.86 -11.80
N ALA A 114 2.46 10.17 -12.84
CA ALA A 114 2.76 11.27 -13.76
C ALA A 114 2.79 12.65 -13.06
N ALA A 115 2.00 12.85 -12.01
CA ALA A 115 2.05 14.08 -11.21
C ALA A 115 3.38 14.20 -10.43
N ALA A 116 3.90 13.11 -9.87
CA ALA A 116 5.20 13.09 -9.22
C ALA A 116 6.34 13.39 -10.21
N GLU A 117 6.26 12.84 -11.42
CA GLU A 117 7.23 13.11 -12.50
C GLU A 117 7.19 14.58 -12.94
N ARG A 118 5.99 15.14 -13.16
CA ARG A 118 5.84 16.56 -13.54
C ARG A 118 6.34 17.52 -12.46
N GLY A 119 6.07 17.21 -11.20
CA GLY A 119 6.54 18.00 -10.06
C GLY A 119 7.99 17.77 -9.68
N GLY A 120 8.67 16.80 -10.32
CA GLY A 120 10.06 16.44 -10.00
C GLY A 120 10.26 16.00 -8.54
N THR A 121 9.25 15.32 -7.98
CA THR A 121 9.21 14.95 -6.57
C THR A 121 9.03 13.45 -6.36
N GLN A 122 9.08 13.00 -5.10
CA GLN A 122 9.06 11.59 -4.74
C GLN A 122 7.64 11.13 -4.38
N LEU A 123 7.34 9.91 -4.79
CA LEU A 123 6.12 9.19 -4.47
C LEU A 123 6.47 7.81 -3.92
N THR A 124 5.74 7.36 -2.91
CA THR A 124 5.75 5.95 -2.48
C THR A 124 4.34 5.48 -2.12
N SER A 125 4.10 4.18 -2.28
CA SER A 125 2.90 3.49 -1.83
C SER A 125 3.22 2.01 -1.68
N SER A 126 2.72 1.37 -0.63
CA SER A 126 2.87 -0.07 -0.46
C SER A 126 1.94 -0.61 0.62
N SER A 127 1.65 -1.89 0.54
CA SER A 127 1.06 -2.64 1.66
C SER A 127 2.08 -2.80 2.80
N ALA A 128 1.63 -2.73 4.04
CA ALA A 128 2.46 -3.06 5.20
C ALA A 128 3.02 -4.50 5.12
N LEU A 129 2.24 -5.46 4.58
CA LEU A 129 2.69 -6.84 4.38
C LEU A 129 3.95 -6.98 3.50
N ARG A 130 4.23 -5.97 2.68
CA ARG A 130 5.45 -5.92 1.87
C ARG A 130 6.72 -5.91 2.72
N TRP A 131 6.66 -5.28 3.90
CA TRP A 131 7.82 -4.95 4.73
C TRP A 131 7.95 -5.76 6.01
N VAL A 132 7.01 -6.68 6.29
CA VAL A 132 7.08 -7.51 7.50
C VAL A 132 8.13 -8.60 7.39
N ALA A 133 8.67 -9.00 8.53
CA ALA A 133 9.74 -10.01 8.63
C ALA A 133 9.38 -11.34 7.97
N ASP A 134 8.10 -11.73 7.97
CA ASP A 134 7.67 -12.97 7.31
C ASP A 134 7.80 -12.90 5.78
N THR A 135 7.53 -11.74 5.18
CA THR A 135 7.75 -11.53 3.75
C THR A 135 9.23 -11.50 3.41
N ASP A 136 10.05 -10.82 4.23
CA ASP A 136 11.51 -10.83 4.07
C ASP A 136 12.08 -12.23 4.16
N ALA A 137 11.60 -13.06 5.10
CA ALA A 137 12.03 -14.44 5.23
C ALA A 137 11.69 -15.31 3.99
N VAL A 138 10.58 -15.04 3.29
CA VAL A 138 10.30 -15.69 2.01
C VAL A 138 11.26 -15.21 0.93
N VAL A 139 11.49 -13.89 0.82
CA VAL A 139 12.45 -13.29 -0.13
C VAL A 139 13.85 -13.88 0.05
N ASP A 140 14.34 -13.94 1.29
CA ASP A 140 15.65 -14.47 1.63
C ASP A 140 15.80 -15.96 1.24
N ALA A 141 14.71 -16.72 1.38
CA ALA A 141 14.69 -18.14 1.04
C ALA A 141 14.67 -18.41 -0.47
N LEU A 142 14.28 -17.44 -1.34
CA LEU A 142 14.21 -17.65 -2.80
C LEU A 142 15.54 -18.12 -3.38
N GLY A 143 16.68 -17.60 -2.88
CA GLY A 143 18.01 -18.03 -3.35
C GLY A 143 18.35 -19.49 -3.06
N SER A 144 17.67 -20.15 -2.13
CA SER A 144 17.92 -21.53 -1.72
C SER A 144 17.08 -22.57 -2.47
N ILE A 145 16.01 -22.17 -3.16
CA ILE A 145 15.08 -23.08 -3.85
C ILE A 145 15.40 -23.27 -5.35
N GLY A 146 16.50 -22.68 -5.81
CA GLY A 146 16.92 -22.74 -7.22
C GLY A 146 16.21 -21.73 -8.11
N GLU A 147 16.05 -22.04 -9.40
CA GLU A 147 15.35 -21.18 -10.35
C GLU A 147 13.85 -21.08 -9.98
N LEU A 148 13.38 -19.87 -9.74
CA LEU A 148 11.98 -19.63 -9.36
C LEU A 148 11.03 -19.93 -10.53
N GLN A 149 10.05 -20.78 -10.30
CA GLN A 149 9.10 -21.25 -11.31
C GLN A 149 7.68 -20.71 -11.08
N ALA A 150 7.24 -20.68 -9.83
CA ALA A 150 5.91 -20.21 -9.48
C ALA A 150 5.85 -19.58 -8.10
N VAL A 151 4.94 -18.62 -7.93
CA VAL A 151 4.56 -18.02 -6.66
C VAL A 151 3.05 -18.03 -6.52
N THR A 152 2.56 -18.41 -5.34
CA THR A 152 1.14 -18.27 -4.97
C THR A 152 1.06 -17.38 -3.74
N VAL A 153 0.19 -16.38 -3.77
CA VAL A 153 -0.15 -15.57 -2.60
C VAL A 153 -1.64 -15.65 -2.35
N THR A 154 -2.01 -16.09 -1.16
CA THR A 154 -3.41 -16.25 -0.71
C THR A 154 -3.70 -15.26 0.40
N GLY A 155 -4.92 -14.74 0.47
CA GLY A 155 -5.36 -13.92 1.58
C GLY A 155 -6.81 -13.45 1.48
N PRO A 156 -7.30 -12.76 2.53
CA PRO A 156 -8.67 -12.26 2.54
C PRO A 156 -8.83 -11.09 1.55
N ALA A 157 -9.91 -11.11 0.77
CA ALA A 157 -10.33 -9.97 -0.03
C ALA A 157 -11.79 -10.13 -0.45
N ASP A 158 -12.53 -9.03 -0.46
CA ASP A 158 -13.93 -8.99 -0.88
C ASP A 158 -14.09 -8.02 -2.05
N ALA A 159 -14.49 -8.56 -3.21
CA ALA A 159 -14.80 -7.76 -4.39
C ALA A 159 -16.03 -6.84 -4.19
N GLY A 160 -16.88 -7.14 -3.20
CA GLY A 160 -18.03 -6.33 -2.82
C GLY A 160 -17.76 -5.28 -1.74
N SER A 161 -16.50 -5.06 -1.35
CA SER A 161 -16.15 -4.06 -0.33
C SER A 161 -16.64 -2.65 -0.74
N PRO A 162 -17.25 -1.87 0.19
CA PRO A 162 -17.68 -0.50 -0.08
C PRO A 162 -16.52 0.48 -0.34
N TYR A 163 -15.27 0.06 -0.07
CA TYR A 163 -14.05 0.84 -0.27
C TYR A 163 -13.35 0.40 -1.56
N SER A 164 -13.95 0.65 -2.71
CA SER A 164 -13.42 0.28 -4.02
C SER A 164 -13.21 -1.23 -4.23
N GLY A 165 -14.07 -2.07 -3.64
CA GLY A 165 -14.12 -3.50 -3.93
C GLY A 165 -12.81 -4.24 -3.62
N ILE A 166 -12.33 -5.01 -4.61
CA ILE A 166 -11.13 -5.85 -4.45
C ILE A 166 -9.86 -5.06 -4.11
N PHE A 167 -9.79 -3.77 -4.46
CA PHE A 167 -8.61 -2.94 -4.19
C PHE A 167 -8.33 -2.77 -2.70
N PHE A 168 -9.36 -2.78 -1.85
CA PHE A 168 -9.23 -2.47 -0.42
C PHE A 168 -8.33 -3.45 0.34
N TYR A 169 -8.55 -4.77 0.16
CA TYR A 169 -7.73 -5.82 0.77
C TYR A 169 -6.88 -6.60 -0.23
N GLY A 170 -7.33 -6.73 -1.47
CA GLY A 170 -6.60 -7.46 -2.51
C GLY A 170 -5.22 -6.88 -2.80
N ILE A 171 -5.02 -5.59 -2.55
CA ILE A 171 -3.72 -4.95 -2.68
C ILE A 171 -2.63 -5.61 -1.81
N HIS A 172 -2.97 -6.11 -0.64
CA HIS A 172 -2.01 -6.79 0.23
C HIS A 172 -1.42 -8.04 -0.45
N ILE A 173 -2.27 -8.80 -1.13
CA ILE A 173 -1.90 -10.04 -1.84
C ILE A 173 -1.07 -9.71 -3.07
N ALA A 174 -1.52 -8.73 -3.86
CA ALA A 174 -0.85 -8.32 -5.09
C ALA A 174 0.52 -7.67 -4.82
N ASP A 175 0.65 -6.89 -3.75
CA ASP A 175 1.90 -6.22 -3.41
C ASP A 175 2.95 -7.17 -2.81
N VAL A 176 2.54 -8.19 -2.04
CA VAL A 176 3.43 -9.28 -1.62
C VAL A 176 3.94 -10.03 -2.83
N ALA A 177 3.07 -10.40 -3.78
CA ALA A 177 3.50 -11.05 -5.01
C ALA A 177 4.50 -10.20 -5.81
N GLN A 178 4.26 -8.90 -5.91
CA GLN A 178 5.18 -7.95 -6.57
C GLN A 178 6.53 -7.82 -5.84
N ARG A 179 6.57 -8.03 -4.53
CA ARG A 179 7.82 -8.10 -3.77
C ARG A 179 8.61 -9.37 -4.09
N LEU A 180 7.93 -10.51 -4.23
CA LEU A 180 8.55 -11.81 -4.50
C LEU A 180 8.99 -11.96 -5.97
N VAL A 181 8.19 -11.40 -6.90
CA VAL A 181 8.43 -11.46 -8.35
C VAL A 181 8.22 -10.07 -8.93
N PRO A 182 9.21 -9.18 -8.81
CA PRO A 182 9.08 -7.82 -9.31
C PRO A 182 9.08 -7.78 -10.84
N GLY A 183 8.10 -7.08 -11.42
CA GLY A 183 7.98 -6.91 -12.87
C GLY A 183 6.57 -6.60 -13.32
N ALA A 184 6.40 -6.36 -14.61
CA ALA A 184 5.10 -6.13 -15.20
C ALA A 184 4.34 -7.47 -15.34
N PRO A 185 3.04 -7.53 -14.98
CA PRO A 185 2.22 -8.71 -15.18
C PRO A 185 1.89 -8.88 -16.67
N GLU A 186 2.04 -10.10 -17.17
CA GLU A 186 1.72 -10.51 -18.53
C GLU A 186 0.63 -11.59 -18.48
N ASP A 187 -0.26 -11.61 -19.49
CA ASP A 187 -1.29 -12.66 -19.68
C ASP A 187 -2.18 -12.85 -18.43
N ILE A 188 -2.77 -11.77 -17.91
CA ILE A 188 -3.62 -11.84 -16.73
C ILE A 188 -4.92 -12.59 -17.06
N ASP A 189 -5.08 -13.76 -16.45
CA ASP A 189 -6.30 -14.58 -16.46
C ASP A 189 -6.99 -14.51 -15.10
N VAL A 190 -8.30 -14.32 -15.08
CA VAL A 190 -9.08 -14.17 -13.85
C VAL A 190 -10.25 -15.14 -13.84
N GLN A 191 -10.33 -15.94 -12.82
CA GLN A 191 -11.39 -16.93 -12.60
C GLN A 191 -12.18 -16.61 -11.33
N PRO A 192 -13.42 -16.12 -11.43
CA PRO A 192 -14.33 -16.01 -10.29
C PRO A 192 -14.69 -17.39 -9.74
N LEU A 193 -14.79 -17.48 -8.40
CA LEU A 193 -15.19 -18.66 -7.66
C LEU A 193 -16.36 -18.33 -6.72
N PRO A 194 -17.14 -19.32 -6.27
CA PRO A 194 -18.25 -19.05 -5.32
C PRO A 194 -17.83 -18.37 -4.03
N GLY A 195 -16.59 -18.59 -3.57
CA GLY A 195 -16.02 -18.03 -2.34
C GLY A 195 -14.87 -17.05 -2.54
N GLY A 196 -14.67 -16.53 -3.75
CA GLY A 196 -13.54 -15.62 -4.01
C GLY A 196 -13.21 -15.46 -5.48
N VAL A 197 -11.95 -15.13 -5.76
CA VAL A 197 -11.43 -14.94 -7.12
C VAL A 197 -10.00 -15.47 -7.17
N VAL A 198 -9.62 -16.08 -8.27
CA VAL A 198 -8.23 -16.43 -8.57
C VAL A 198 -7.76 -15.62 -9.77
N ALA A 199 -6.62 -14.97 -9.66
CA ALA A 199 -5.92 -14.36 -10.78
C ALA A 199 -4.61 -15.07 -11.04
N ARG A 200 -4.26 -15.29 -12.30
CA ARG A 200 -2.99 -15.87 -12.74
C ARG A 200 -2.37 -14.98 -13.79
N TYR A 201 -1.07 -14.82 -13.72
CA TYR A 201 -0.30 -14.06 -14.70
C TYR A 201 1.16 -14.52 -14.70
N ARG A 202 1.95 -14.00 -15.64
CA ARG A 202 3.38 -14.24 -15.68
C ARG A 202 4.16 -12.96 -15.43
N VAL A 203 5.34 -13.12 -14.85
CA VAL A 203 6.34 -12.08 -14.73
C VAL A 203 7.68 -12.70 -15.12
N GLY A 204 8.25 -12.32 -16.28
CA GLY A 204 9.52 -12.85 -16.73
C GLY A 204 9.58 -14.39 -16.79
N GLY A 205 8.47 -15.05 -17.13
CA GLY A 205 8.37 -16.52 -17.19
C GLY A 205 7.88 -17.20 -15.90
N VAL A 206 7.99 -16.55 -14.73
CA VAL A 206 7.48 -17.08 -13.46
C VAL A 206 5.96 -17.00 -13.44
N LEU A 207 5.29 -18.11 -13.11
CA LEU A 207 3.84 -18.12 -12.91
C LEU A 207 3.49 -17.52 -11.54
N VAL A 208 2.64 -16.51 -11.52
CA VAL A 208 2.09 -15.91 -10.30
C VAL A 208 0.61 -16.24 -10.19
N THR A 209 0.19 -16.74 -9.04
CA THR A 209 -1.23 -17.01 -8.71
C THR A 209 -1.60 -16.20 -7.47
N LEU A 210 -2.68 -15.44 -7.57
CA LEU A 210 -3.28 -14.72 -6.45
C LEU A 210 -4.64 -15.32 -6.13
N GLU A 211 -4.83 -15.72 -4.88
CA GLU A 211 -6.06 -16.31 -4.38
C GLU A 211 -6.74 -15.35 -3.40
N PHE A 212 -7.77 -14.69 -3.88
CA PHE A 212 -8.57 -13.73 -3.12
C PHE A 212 -9.75 -14.47 -2.48
N VAL A 213 -9.68 -14.72 -1.20
CA VAL A 213 -10.69 -15.44 -0.44
C VAL A 213 -11.67 -14.45 0.21
N ARG A 214 -12.96 -14.56 -0.09
CA ARG A 214 -13.98 -13.74 0.58
C ARG A 214 -14.24 -14.31 1.98
N PRO A 215 -13.94 -13.54 3.06
CA PRO A 215 -14.21 -14.00 4.42
C PRO A 215 -15.71 -14.23 4.65
N ASP A 216 -16.05 -15.32 5.33
CA ASP A 216 -17.42 -15.64 5.74
C ASP A 216 -17.79 -15.13 7.15
N GLY A 217 -16.80 -14.55 7.86
CA GLY A 217 -16.97 -14.04 9.22
C GLY A 217 -16.90 -15.11 10.31
N ILE A 218 -16.72 -16.39 9.97
CA ILE A 218 -16.66 -17.51 10.94
C ILE A 218 -15.21 -17.81 11.30
N GLY A 219 -14.30 -17.77 10.31
CA GLY A 219 -12.88 -18.04 10.46
C GLY A 219 -12.01 -16.87 10.08
N GLN A 220 -10.71 -17.01 10.28
CA GLN A 220 -9.70 -16.06 9.85
C GLN A 220 -8.93 -16.64 8.66
N VAL A 221 -9.01 -15.96 7.52
CA VAL A 221 -8.20 -16.29 6.33
C VAL A 221 -6.80 -15.72 6.53
N PRO A 222 -5.74 -16.52 6.59
CA PRO A 222 -4.39 -16.02 6.73
C PRO A 222 -3.90 -15.40 5.41
N PHE A 223 -2.97 -14.43 5.49
CA PHE A 223 -2.11 -14.16 4.37
C PHE A 223 -1.02 -15.23 4.29
N ARG A 224 -0.82 -15.82 3.14
CA ARG A 224 0.20 -16.85 2.92
C ARG A 224 0.89 -16.65 1.58
N ALA A 225 2.21 -16.78 1.58
CA ALA A 225 3.00 -16.84 0.35
C ALA A 225 3.66 -18.21 0.22
N THR A 226 3.64 -18.75 -1.00
CA THR A 226 4.34 -19.99 -1.38
C THR A 226 5.13 -19.73 -2.65
N ALA A 227 6.43 -20.05 -2.63
CA ALA A 227 7.30 -19.98 -3.80
C ALA A 227 7.86 -21.36 -4.12
N VAL A 228 7.83 -21.75 -5.40
CA VAL A 228 8.28 -23.01 -5.92
C VAL A 228 9.45 -22.78 -6.87
N GLY A 229 10.58 -23.36 -6.57
CA GLY A 229 11.76 -23.34 -7.41
C GLY A 229 12.17 -24.74 -7.88
N SER A 230 13.21 -24.81 -8.73
CA SER A 230 13.70 -26.07 -9.30
C SER A 230 14.28 -27.04 -8.27
N HIS A 231 14.64 -26.57 -7.06
CA HIS A 231 15.27 -27.37 -6.02
C HIS A 231 14.46 -27.47 -4.73
N GLY A 232 13.36 -26.71 -4.60
CA GLY A 232 12.59 -26.72 -3.37
C GLY A 232 11.36 -25.81 -3.37
N VAL A 233 10.71 -25.78 -2.22
CA VAL A 233 9.53 -24.95 -1.96
C VAL A 233 9.70 -24.24 -0.62
N VAL A 234 9.36 -22.97 -0.58
CA VAL A 234 9.17 -22.22 0.66
C VAL A 234 7.70 -21.79 0.77
N SER A 235 7.11 -21.96 1.96
CA SER A 235 5.76 -21.52 2.24
C SER A 235 5.69 -20.92 3.63
N ARG A 236 5.03 -19.76 3.77
CA ARG A 236 4.95 -19.05 5.04
C ARG A 236 3.65 -18.28 5.17
N ASP A 237 3.07 -18.31 6.37
CA ASP A 237 2.03 -17.38 6.75
C ASP A 237 2.67 -16.02 7.03
N ILE A 238 2.03 -14.96 6.55
CA ILE A 238 2.51 -13.60 6.70
C ILE A 238 1.63 -12.91 7.73
N VAL A 239 2.21 -12.54 8.86
CA VAL A 239 1.49 -11.99 10.01
C VAL A 239 1.83 -10.52 10.19
N LEU A 240 0.79 -9.70 10.41
CA LEU A 240 0.96 -8.31 10.85
C LEU A 240 1.22 -8.30 12.36
N GLY A 241 2.42 -7.89 12.76
CA GLY A 241 2.76 -7.61 14.15
C GLY A 241 2.13 -6.29 14.64
N ALA A 242 2.34 -5.95 15.89
CA ALA A 242 1.88 -4.68 16.46
C ALA A 242 2.57 -3.45 15.84
N ASP A 243 3.75 -3.66 15.31
CA ASP A 243 4.66 -2.67 14.70
C ASP A 243 4.57 -2.61 13.17
N TYR A 244 3.53 -3.18 12.59
CA TYR A 244 3.40 -3.40 11.14
C TYR A 244 3.51 -2.12 10.28
N VAL A 245 3.22 -0.95 10.86
CA VAL A 245 3.31 0.36 10.18
C VAL A 245 4.76 0.85 10.08
N GLN A 246 5.59 0.53 11.07
CA GLN A 246 6.93 1.11 11.25
C GLN A 246 7.82 0.96 10.02
N PRO A 247 7.98 -0.23 9.41
CA PRO A 247 8.86 -0.38 8.25
C PRO A 247 8.44 0.48 7.03
N GLY A 248 7.13 0.69 6.84
CA GLY A 248 6.59 1.58 5.81
C GLY A 248 6.92 3.06 6.09
N VAL A 249 6.80 3.47 7.35
CA VAL A 249 7.18 4.82 7.79
C VAL A 249 8.69 5.04 7.65
N ASP A 250 9.51 4.04 7.99
CA ASP A 250 10.97 4.12 7.85
C ASP A 250 11.40 4.22 6.38
N ALA A 251 10.75 3.47 5.49
CA ALA A 251 10.95 3.58 4.05
C ALA A 251 10.58 4.98 3.53
N PHE A 252 9.48 5.56 4.01
CA PHE A 252 9.08 6.93 3.69
C PHE A 252 10.07 7.97 4.23
N ALA A 253 10.51 7.84 5.48
CA ALA A 253 11.53 8.72 6.07
C ALA A 253 12.85 8.64 5.30
N GLY A 254 13.27 7.44 4.91
CA GLY A 254 14.43 7.22 4.04
C GLY A 254 14.28 7.90 2.67
N MET A 255 13.08 7.87 2.09
CA MET A 255 12.76 8.60 0.86
C MET A 255 12.96 10.11 1.03
N LEU A 256 12.45 10.69 2.12
CA LEU A 256 12.60 12.12 2.41
C LEU A 256 14.06 12.52 2.66
N ALA A 257 14.84 11.65 3.31
CA ALA A 257 16.24 11.89 3.61
C ALA A 257 17.15 11.81 2.39
N THR A 258 16.86 10.89 1.46
CA THR A 258 17.73 10.60 0.30
C THR A 258 17.24 11.21 -1.01
N GLY A 259 16.00 11.64 -1.08
CA GLY A 259 15.34 12.05 -2.33
C GLY A 259 15.07 10.88 -3.29
N ARG A 260 15.16 9.62 -2.83
CA ARG A 260 15.00 8.43 -3.67
C ARG A 260 13.80 7.61 -3.21
N PRO A 261 12.79 7.39 -4.08
CA PRO A 261 11.67 6.49 -3.77
C PRO A 261 12.17 5.07 -3.44
N PRO A 262 11.58 4.40 -2.44
CA PRO A 262 11.96 3.02 -2.09
C PRO A 262 11.55 2.01 -3.17
N LEU A 263 10.58 2.37 -4.00
CA LEU A 263 10.06 1.54 -5.08
C LEU A 263 10.02 2.33 -6.39
N PRO A 264 10.38 1.72 -7.53
CA PRO A 264 10.18 2.33 -8.84
C PRO A 264 8.69 2.37 -9.21
N ALA A 265 8.28 3.35 -10.01
CA ALA A 265 6.88 3.54 -10.43
C ALA A 265 6.23 2.27 -11.00
N ALA A 266 6.97 1.47 -11.77
CA ALA A 266 6.46 0.22 -12.31
C ALA A 266 5.99 -0.78 -11.23
N GLN A 267 6.64 -0.80 -10.07
CA GLN A 267 6.22 -1.64 -8.95
C GLN A 267 5.02 -1.09 -8.18
N LEU A 268 4.74 0.19 -8.30
CA LEU A 268 3.52 0.81 -7.76
C LEU A 268 2.30 0.53 -8.66
N LEU A 269 2.51 0.50 -9.98
CA LEU A 269 1.44 0.32 -10.97
C LEU A 269 1.04 -1.15 -11.17
N ALA A 270 2.00 -2.08 -11.12
CA ALA A 270 1.75 -3.49 -11.44
C ALA A 270 0.65 -4.15 -10.56
N PRO A 271 0.63 -3.97 -9.23
CA PRO A 271 -0.46 -4.51 -8.40
C PRO A 271 -1.84 -3.95 -8.77
N ILE A 272 -1.90 -2.66 -9.13
CA ILE A 272 -3.16 -2.00 -9.52
C ILE A 272 -3.68 -2.57 -10.84
N ALA A 273 -2.81 -2.84 -11.81
CA ALA A 273 -3.19 -3.45 -13.08
C ALA A 273 -3.81 -4.85 -12.91
N VAL A 274 -3.24 -5.66 -12.01
CA VAL A 274 -3.80 -6.98 -11.68
C VAL A 274 -5.17 -6.83 -11.02
N LEU A 275 -5.30 -5.96 -10.02
CA LEU A 275 -6.56 -5.74 -9.30
C LEU A 275 -7.66 -5.16 -10.19
N GLU A 276 -7.33 -4.30 -11.14
CA GLU A 276 -8.31 -3.80 -12.11
C GLU A 276 -8.84 -4.91 -13.02
N SER A 277 -7.98 -5.84 -13.43
CA SER A 277 -8.39 -7.03 -14.19
C SER A 277 -9.34 -7.92 -13.38
N VAL A 278 -9.04 -8.11 -12.08
CA VAL A 278 -9.90 -8.84 -11.13
C VAL A 278 -11.25 -8.12 -10.96
N ALA A 279 -11.24 -6.81 -10.77
CA ALA A 279 -12.47 -6.01 -10.61
C ALA A 279 -13.39 -6.12 -11.85
N ARG A 280 -12.82 -6.03 -13.06
CA ARG A 280 -13.58 -6.17 -14.32
C ARG A 280 -14.20 -7.55 -14.46
N ALA A 281 -13.46 -8.62 -14.16
CA ALA A 281 -13.96 -9.99 -14.24
C ALA A 281 -15.07 -10.25 -13.22
N SER A 282 -14.92 -9.74 -11.99
CA SER A 282 -15.93 -9.89 -10.92
C SER A 282 -17.23 -9.16 -11.25
N ALA A 283 -17.17 -8.00 -11.87
CA ALA A 283 -18.37 -7.26 -12.29
C ALA A 283 -19.19 -8.00 -13.36
N SER A 284 -18.54 -8.81 -14.21
CA SER A 284 -19.19 -9.57 -15.29
C SER A 284 -20.01 -10.77 -14.81
N VAL A 285 -19.85 -11.19 -13.54
CA VAL A 285 -20.53 -12.37 -12.96
C VAL A 285 -21.79 -11.99 -12.18
N THR A 286 -21.99 -10.71 -11.90
CA THR A 286 -23.13 -10.19 -11.09
C THR A 286 -24.36 -9.83 -11.94
N VAL A 287 -24.41 -10.19 -13.25
CA VAL A 287 -25.52 -9.94 -14.17
C VAL A 287 -26.37 -11.20 -14.37
#